data_b4595c4c78c7bcff2ac68ed12335d05a
#
_entry.id   b4595c4c78c7bcff2ac68ed12335d05a
#
_cell.length_a   1.000
_cell.length_b   1.000
_cell.length_c   1.000
_cell.angle_alpha   90.00
_cell.angle_beta   90.00
_cell.angle_gamma   90.00
#
_symmetry.space_group_name_H-M   'P 1'
#
loop_
_entity.id
_entity.type
_entity.pdbx_description
1 polymer ?
#
loop_
_entity_poly.entity_id
_entity_poly.type
_entity_poly.pdbx_seq_one_letter_code
_entity_poly.pdbx_strand_id
1 'polypeptide(L)'
;MTQENMTVDVLVVGTGASGMATAVTAASHGLKVLVVEKEAKFGGTTARSGGWLWIPGTRLAKDQGIHEPAGAAKAYLKHETTTHFDEKRIDAFLESGPKAIDFFTQKTCVQFDMPAIFPDYHAEATGGQPGGRSMVTRP
;
A
#
# COMPACT_ATOMS: atom_id res chain seq x y z
N MET A 1 -39.28 0.31 -12.99
CA MET A 1 -37.93 0.72 -12.56
C MET A 1 -37.28 1.41 -13.75
N THR A 2 -37.06 2.70 -13.69
CA THR A 2 -36.32 3.44 -14.73
C THR A 2 -34.85 3.04 -14.67
N GLN A 3 -34.34 2.48 -15.75
CA GLN A 3 -32.93 2.14 -15.90
C GLN A 3 -32.17 3.47 -16.10
N GLU A 4 -31.44 3.92 -15.08
CA GLU A 4 -30.57 5.06 -15.22
C GLU A 4 -29.25 4.61 -15.89
N ASN A 5 -28.98 5.10 -17.07
CA ASN A 5 -27.71 4.90 -17.77
C ASN A 5 -26.69 5.91 -17.23
N MET A 6 -25.66 5.41 -16.56
CA MET A 6 -24.55 6.23 -16.08
C MET A 6 -23.32 5.97 -16.96
N THR A 7 -22.72 7.04 -17.49
CA THR A 7 -21.43 6.97 -18.21
C THR A 7 -20.31 7.39 -17.28
N VAL A 8 -19.28 6.58 -17.17
CA VAL A 8 -18.09 6.82 -16.34
C VAL A 8 -16.82 6.50 -17.14
N ASP A 9 -15.71 7.10 -16.77
CA ASP A 9 -14.42 6.83 -17.39
C ASP A 9 -13.79 5.55 -16.82
N VAL A 10 -14.01 5.28 -15.53
CA VAL A 10 -13.47 4.12 -14.82
C VAL A 10 -14.55 3.46 -13.97
N LEU A 11 -14.74 2.17 -14.16
CA LEU A 11 -15.52 1.32 -13.25
C LEU A 11 -14.57 0.50 -12.39
N VAL A 12 -14.65 0.70 -11.08
CA VAL A 12 -13.87 -0.07 -10.08
C VAL A 12 -14.81 -1.07 -9.41
N VAL A 13 -14.44 -2.35 -9.45
CA VAL A 13 -15.22 -3.44 -8.84
C VAL A 13 -14.52 -3.89 -7.56
N GLY A 14 -15.18 -3.63 -6.42
CA GLY A 14 -14.70 -3.92 -5.09
C GLY A 14 -14.04 -2.73 -4.38
N THR A 15 -14.22 -2.68 -3.06
CA THR A 15 -13.79 -1.56 -2.20
C THR A 15 -12.66 -1.93 -1.22
N GLY A 16 -11.95 -3.02 -1.45
CA GLY A 16 -10.72 -3.33 -0.72
C GLY A 16 -9.61 -2.34 -1.05
N ALA A 17 -8.43 -2.48 -0.44
CA ALA A 17 -7.32 -1.53 -0.58
C ALA A 17 -6.98 -1.20 -2.04
N SER A 18 -6.84 -2.22 -2.90
CA SER A 18 -6.50 -2.02 -4.31
C SER A 18 -7.61 -1.32 -5.10
N GLY A 19 -8.88 -1.68 -4.86
CA GLY A 19 -10.01 -1.00 -5.51
C GLY A 19 -10.08 0.47 -5.12
N MET A 20 -10.00 0.77 -3.83
CA MET A 20 -10.02 2.16 -3.35
C MET A 20 -8.79 2.96 -3.79
N ALA A 21 -7.60 2.34 -3.80
CA ALA A 21 -6.40 2.98 -4.34
C ALA A 21 -6.55 3.34 -5.82
N THR A 22 -7.11 2.42 -6.62
CA THR A 22 -7.41 2.66 -8.03
C THR A 22 -8.43 3.80 -8.21
N ALA A 23 -9.52 3.78 -7.44
CA ALA A 23 -10.58 4.79 -7.53
C ALA A 23 -10.05 6.19 -7.18
N VAL A 24 -9.32 6.31 -6.06
CA VAL A 24 -8.74 7.59 -5.61
C VAL A 24 -7.70 8.09 -6.62
N THR A 25 -6.85 7.21 -7.14
CA THR A 25 -5.85 7.58 -8.16
C THR A 25 -6.54 8.10 -9.42
N ALA A 26 -7.51 7.36 -9.97
CA ALA A 26 -8.24 7.78 -11.16
C ALA A 26 -8.97 9.12 -10.95
N ALA A 27 -9.65 9.28 -9.82
CA ALA A 27 -10.32 10.52 -9.47
C ALA A 27 -9.34 11.71 -9.33
N SER A 28 -8.16 11.48 -8.77
CA SER A 28 -7.12 12.53 -8.65
C SER A 28 -6.58 13.01 -10.00
N HIS A 29 -6.76 12.20 -11.05
CA HIS A 29 -6.47 12.58 -12.44
C HIS A 29 -7.68 13.19 -13.17
N GLY A 30 -8.77 13.51 -12.45
CA GLY A 30 -9.97 14.16 -12.99
C GLY A 30 -10.93 13.22 -13.71
N LEU A 31 -10.73 11.91 -13.61
CA LEU A 31 -11.63 10.93 -14.23
C LEU A 31 -12.90 10.74 -13.42
N LYS A 32 -14.02 10.52 -14.12
CA LYS A 32 -15.31 10.17 -13.49
C LYS A 32 -15.29 8.68 -13.13
N VAL A 33 -15.28 8.40 -11.83
CA VAL A 33 -15.13 7.03 -11.29
C VAL A 33 -16.44 6.56 -10.68
N LEU A 34 -16.82 5.32 -10.99
CA LEU A 34 -17.86 4.58 -10.28
C LEU A 34 -17.20 3.39 -9.55
N VAL A 35 -17.46 3.29 -8.26
CA VAL A 35 -17.06 2.13 -7.45
C VAL A 35 -18.30 1.29 -7.14
N VAL A 36 -18.23 0.00 -7.39
CA VAL A 36 -19.30 -0.96 -7.05
C VAL A 36 -18.78 -1.99 -6.06
N GLU A 37 -19.63 -2.35 -5.10
CA GLU A 37 -19.31 -3.33 -4.05
C GLU A 37 -20.46 -4.35 -3.96
N LYS A 38 -20.12 -5.64 -3.82
CA LYS A 38 -21.09 -6.72 -3.69
C LYS A 38 -21.67 -6.83 -2.27
N GLU A 39 -20.92 -6.41 -1.28
CA GLU A 39 -21.29 -6.47 0.13
C GLU A 39 -22.04 -5.21 0.56
N ALA A 40 -22.84 -5.32 1.62
CA ALA A 40 -23.57 -4.18 2.19
C ALA A 40 -22.65 -3.13 2.85
N LYS A 41 -21.39 -3.49 3.12
CA LYS A 41 -20.35 -2.60 3.71
C LYS A 41 -19.13 -2.58 2.80
N PHE A 42 -18.60 -1.39 2.59
CA PHE A 42 -17.35 -1.20 1.85
C PHE A 42 -16.11 -1.56 2.68
N GLY A 43 -14.95 -1.73 2.00
CA GLY A 43 -13.65 -1.92 2.63
C GLY A 43 -13.06 -3.32 2.50
N GLY A 44 -13.85 -4.33 2.14
CA GLY A 44 -13.38 -5.70 1.95
C GLY A 44 -12.67 -6.26 3.19
N THR A 45 -11.70 -7.15 2.99
CA THR A 45 -10.85 -7.67 4.08
C THR A 45 -9.91 -6.62 4.66
N THR A 46 -9.58 -5.58 3.91
CA THR A 46 -8.74 -4.47 4.38
C THR A 46 -9.36 -3.78 5.61
N ALA A 47 -10.67 -3.51 5.60
CA ALA A 47 -11.36 -2.91 6.73
C ALA A 47 -11.46 -3.82 7.97
N ARG A 48 -11.17 -5.11 7.82
CA ARG A 48 -11.14 -6.10 8.93
C ARG A 48 -9.72 -6.34 9.45
N SER A 49 -8.71 -5.85 8.75
CA SER A 49 -7.31 -5.97 9.14
C SER A 49 -6.90 -4.89 10.15
N GLY A 50 -5.70 -4.96 10.67
CA GLY A 50 -5.11 -3.89 11.49
C GLY A 50 -4.71 -2.64 10.69
N GLY A 51 -4.92 -2.61 9.37
CA GLY A 51 -4.65 -1.45 8.52
C GLY A 51 -3.16 -1.18 8.26
N TRP A 52 -2.29 -2.14 8.54
CA TRP A 52 -0.86 -1.99 8.36
C TRP A 52 -0.43 -2.22 6.92
N LEU A 53 0.49 -1.36 6.46
CA LEU A 53 1.21 -1.50 5.19
C LEU A 53 2.68 -1.72 5.49
N TRP A 54 3.32 -2.64 4.78
CA TRP A 54 4.75 -2.89 4.83
C TRP A 54 5.39 -2.36 3.55
N ILE A 55 6.03 -1.20 3.61
CA ILE A 55 6.64 -0.50 2.46
C ILE A 55 8.01 0.04 2.89
N PRO A 56 9.12 -0.62 2.53
CA PRO A 56 10.47 -0.14 2.85
C PRO A 56 10.87 1.08 2.01
N GLY A 57 11.84 1.84 2.50
CA GLY A 57 12.49 2.93 1.77
C GLY A 57 11.65 4.19 1.59
N THR A 58 10.55 4.34 2.35
CA THR A 58 9.66 5.50 2.28
C THR A 58 10.33 6.77 2.80
N ARG A 59 9.80 7.94 2.38
CA ARG A 59 10.21 9.22 2.93
C ARG A 59 9.93 9.32 4.43
N LEU A 60 8.82 8.74 4.90
CA LEU A 60 8.49 8.71 6.33
C LEU A 60 9.59 8.08 7.19
N ALA A 61 10.19 6.98 6.73
CA ALA A 61 11.33 6.35 7.40
C ALA A 61 12.55 7.28 7.39
N LYS A 62 12.87 7.85 6.24
CA LYS A 62 14.02 8.77 6.08
C LYS A 62 13.91 10.00 6.96
N ASP A 63 12.71 10.60 7.06
CA ASP A 63 12.43 11.77 7.90
C ASP A 63 12.63 11.47 9.39
N GLN A 64 12.51 10.20 9.79
CA GLN A 64 12.82 9.72 11.15
C GLN A 64 14.29 9.28 11.32
N GLY A 65 15.14 9.49 10.30
CA GLY A 65 16.55 9.06 10.33
C GLY A 65 16.74 7.55 10.13
N ILE A 66 15.70 6.82 9.74
CA ILE A 66 15.77 5.38 9.47
C ILE A 66 16.15 5.19 8.01
N HIS A 67 17.30 4.60 7.78
CA HIS A 67 17.81 4.34 6.44
C HIS A 67 17.68 2.85 6.10
N GLU A 68 17.05 2.56 4.97
CA GLU A 68 16.97 1.20 4.43
C GLU A 68 18.35 0.80 3.88
N PRO A 69 19.02 -0.23 4.41
CA PRO A 69 20.28 -0.70 3.83
C PRO A 69 20.05 -1.23 2.41
N ALA A 70 20.97 -0.92 1.50
CA ALA A 70 20.85 -1.34 0.10
C ALA A 70 20.66 -2.85 -0.03
N GLY A 71 19.59 -3.25 -0.71
CA GLY A 71 19.24 -4.65 -0.94
C GLY A 71 18.65 -5.41 0.26
N ALA A 72 18.58 -4.81 1.45
CA ALA A 72 18.08 -5.49 2.64
C ALA A 72 16.62 -5.93 2.51
N ALA A 73 15.73 -5.04 2.05
CA ALA A 73 14.33 -5.38 1.84
C ALA A 73 14.13 -6.50 0.82
N LYS A 74 14.91 -6.51 -0.27
CA LYS A 74 14.87 -7.60 -1.27
C LYS A 74 15.36 -8.93 -0.68
N ALA A 75 16.44 -8.90 0.11
CA ALA A 75 16.97 -10.07 0.78
C ALA A 75 15.95 -10.64 1.79
N TYR A 76 15.30 -9.77 2.56
CA TYR A 76 14.24 -10.15 3.49
C TYR A 76 13.06 -10.80 2.75
N LEU A 77 12.55 -10.16 1.70
CA LEU A 77 11.46 -10.74 0.91
C LEU A 77 11.84 -12.07 0.25
N LYS A 78 13.09 -12.24 -0.16
CA LYS A 78 13.59 -13.52 -0.66
C LYS A 78 13.57 -14.61 0.41
N HIS A 79 13.93 -14.27 1.63
CA HIS A 79 13.84 -15.17 2.77
C HIS A 79 12.39 -15.56 3.06
N GLU A 80 11.49 -14.58 3.16
CA GLU A 80 10.08 -14.80 3.52
C GLU A 80 9.29 -15.57 2.44
N THR A 81 9.53 -15.28 1.17
CA THR A 81 8.74 -15.86 0.08
C THR A 81 9.30 -17.20 -0.42
N THR A 82 10.53 -17.55 -0.05
CA THR A 82 11.17 -18.83 -0.37
C THR A 82 11.02 -19.21 -1.86
N THR A 83 10.31 -20.30 -2.15
CA THR A 83 10.06 -20.81 -3.52
C THR A 83 9.10 -19.94 -4.33
N HIS A 84 8.40 -19.00 -3.70
CA HIS A 84 7.47 -18.06 -4.36
C HIS A 84 8.11 -16.73 -4.70
N PHE A 85 9.43 -16.61 -4.56
CA PHE A 85 10.17 -15.39 -4.89
C PHE A 85 10.10 -15.09 -6.39
N ASP A 86 9.46 -13.97 -6.73
CA ASP A 86 9.39 -13.43 -8.09
C ASP A 86 10.18 -12.11 -8.13
N GLU A 87 11.39 -12.16 -8.65
CA GLU A 87 12.30 -11.03 -8.64
C GLU A 87 11.72 -9.77 -9.31
N LYS A 88 11.06 -9.94 -10.47
CA LYS A 88 10.49 -8.81 -11.21
C LYS A 88 9.36 -8.14 -10.44
N ARG A 89 8.51 -8.94 -9.80
CA ARG A 89 7.42 -8.44 -8.98
C ARG A 89 7.93 -7.74 -7.72
N ILE A 90 8.94 -8.32 -7.07
CA ILE A 90 9.57 -7.72 -5.88
C ILE A 90 10.25 -6.40 -6.24
N ASP A 91 11.01 -6.34 -7.32
CA ASP A 91 11.66 -5.11 -7.76
C ASP A 91 10.63 -4.01 -8.08
N ALA A 92 9.57 -4.35 -8.80
CA ALA A 92 8.48 -3.42 -9.09
C ALA A 92 7.79 -2.91 -7.81
N PHE A 93 7.58 -3.79 -6.82
CA PHE A 93 7.01 -3.42 -5.51
C PHE A 93 7.94 -2.46 -4.74
N LEU A 94 9.22 -2.79 -4.63
CA LEU A 94 10.21 -1.98 -3.91
C LEU A 94 10.42 -0.61 -4.55
N GLU A 95 10.35 -0.54 -5.89
CA GLU A 95 10.45 0.72 -6.62
C GLU A 95 9.17 1.56 -6.49
N SER A 96 8.00 0.95 -6.63
CA SER A 96 6.73 1.66 -6.75
C SER A 96 6.08 1.97 -5.39
N GLY A 97 6.34 1.15 -4.37
CA GLY A 97 5.74 1.30 -3.04
C GLY A 97 5.98 2.68 -2.42
N PRO A 98 7.23 3.14 -2.29
CA PRO A 98 7.52 4.48 -1.76
C PRO A 98 6.86 5.61 -2.57
N LYS A 99 6.85 5.49 -3.90
CA LYS A 99 6.20 6.46 -4.80
C LYS A 99 4.69 6.52 -4.56
N ALA A 100 4.04 5.37 -4.32
CA ALA A 100 2.62 5.29 -4.00
C ALA A 100 2.31 5.98 -2.66
N ILE A 101 3.13 5.75 -1.62
CA ILE A 101 2.97 6.43 -0.33
C ILE A 101 3.10 7.95 -0.48
N ASP A 102 4.11 8.41 -1.21
CA ASP A 102 4.30 9.83 -1.49
C ASP A 102 3.11 10.42 -2.26
N PHE A 103 2.61 9.71 -3.27
CA PHE A 103 1.44 10.14 -4.04
C PHE A 103 0.20 10.30 -3.14
N PHE A 104 -0.15 9.27 -2.37
CA PHE A 104 -1.33 9.33 -1.50
C PHE A 104 -1.21 10.44 -0.46
N THR A 105 -0.05 10.58 0.17
CA THR A 105 0.22 11.63 1.18
C THR A 105 0.12 13.04 0.61
N GLN A 106 0.62 13.25 -0.62
CA GLN A 106 0.72 14.59 -1.20
C GLN A 106 -0.50 15.00 -2.02
N LYS A 107 -1.20 14.04 -2.63
CA LYS A 107 -2.28 14.30 -3.60
C LYS A 107 -3.67 13.96 -3.08
N THR A 108 -3.78 13.35 -1.90
CA THR A 108 -5.05 12.92 -1.33
C THR A 108 -5.14 13.30 0.15
N CYS A 109 -6.28 13.01 0.79
CA CYS A 109 -6.44 13.15 2.23
C CYS A 109 -5.84 11.99 3.04
N VAL A 110 -5.32 10.96 2.38
CA VAL A 110 -4.74 9.79 3.07
C VAL A 110 -3.41 10.16 3.69
N GLN A 111 -3.30 9.98 5.00
CA GLN A 111 -2.07 10.21 5.76
C GLN A 111 -1.62 8.92 6.42
N PHE A 112 -0.32 8.80 6.64
CA PHE A 112 0.27 7.61 7.26
C PHE A 112 1.08 8.00 8.49
N ASP A 113 1.01 7.15 9.51
CA ASP A 113 1.88 7.19 10.68
C ASP A 113 2.82 5.98 10.66
N MET A 114 4.10 6.23 10.89
CA MET A 114 5.10 5.19 11.01
C MET A 114 5.66 5.20 12.42
N PRO A 115 5.50 4.13 13.20
CA PRO A 115 6.14 4.02 14.51
C PRO A 115 7.65 3.90 14.34
N ALA A 116 8.41 4.47 15.28
CA ALA A 116 9.86 4.40 15.26
C ALA A 116 10.39 2.96 15.39
N ILE A 117 9.67 2.12 16.11
CA ILE A 117 9.99 0.71 16.32
C ILE A 117 8.75 -0.11 16.01
N PHE A 118 8.82 -0.87 14.95
CA PHE A 118 7.86 -1.91 14.57
C PHE A 118 8.61 -2.94 13.73
N PRO A 119 9.13 -4.00 14.37
CA PRO A 119 10.03 -4.93 13.71
C PRO A 119 9.32 -5.74 12.62
N ASP A 120 10.11 -6.19 11.66
CA ASP A 120 9.68 -7.23 10.74
C ASP A 120 9.33 -8.51 11.53
N TYR A 121 8.48 -9.37 10.99
CA TYR A 121 8.08 -10.62 11.68
C TYR A 121 9.27 -11.51 12.02
N HIS A 122 10.30 -11.53 11.15
CA HIS A 122 11.57 -12.22 11.39
C HIS A 122 12.71 -11.19 11.29
N ALA A 123 12.74 -10.26 12.25
CA ALA A 123 13.69 -9.15 12.23
C ALA A 123 15.17 -9.62 12.29
N GLU A 124 15.41 -10.82 12.79
CA GLU A 124 16.72 -11.50 12.84
C GLU A 124 17.12 -12.18 11.52
N ALA A 125 16.19 -12.33 10.58
CA ALA A 125 16.45 -12.93 9.28
C ALA A 125 17.32 -12.02 8.40
N THR A 126 17.93 -12.61 7.36
CA THR A 126 18.72 -11.85 6.39
C THR A 126 17.92 -10.68 5.80
N GLY A 127 18.38 -9.47 6.05
CA GLY A 127 17.74 -8.25 5.61
C GLY A 127 16.54 -7.79 6.46
N GLY A 128 16.23 -8.48 7.56
CA GLY A 128 15.23 -8.06 8.53
C GLY A 128 15.63 -6.75 9.23
N GLN A 129 14.64 -5.96 9.68
CA GLN A 129 14.84 -4.66 10.30
C GLN A 129 13.97 -4.51 11.57
N PRO A 130 14.43 -3.74 12.57
CA PRO A 130 13.67 -3.47 13.79
C PRO A 130 12.55 -2.42 13.57
N GLY A 131 12.49 -1.77 12.41
CA GLY A 131 11.49 -0.76 12.08
C GLY A 131 11.74 -0.10 10.73
N GLY A 132 10.95 0.94 10.44
CA GLY A 132 11.11 1.76 9.23
C GLY A 132 10.44 1.21 7.97
N ARG A 133 9.69 0.11 8.07
CA ARG A 133 8.98 -0.50 6.93
C ARG A 133 7.47 -0.55 7.10
N SER A 134 7.00 -0.68 8.32
CA SER A 134 5.58 -0.79 8.63
C SER A 134 4.98 0.56 8.99
N MET A 135 3.82 0.85 8.41
CA MET A 135 3.05 2.06 8.65
C MET A 135 1.57 1.77 8.71
N VAL A 136 0.80 2.66 9.30
CA VAL A 136 -0.66 2.57 9.40
C VAL A 136 -1.28 3.85 8.87
N THR A 137 -2.48 3.77 8.32
CA THR A 137 -3.24 4.96 7.94
C THR A 137 -3.68 5.72 9.19
N ARG A 138 -3.53 7.05 9.17
CA ARG A 138 -4.08 7.92 10.20
C ARG A 138 -5.60 7.96 10.05
N PRO A 139 -6.38 7.82 11.14
CA PRO A 139 -7.84 7.89 11.12
C PRO A 139 -8.37 9.28 10.76
#